data_720135cdc1ef1343cd24a5bf07e11a59
#
_entry.id   720135cdc1ef1343cd24a5bf07e11a59
#
_cell.length_a   1.000
_cell.length_b   1.000
_cell.length_c   1.000
_cell.angle_alpha   90.00
_cell.angle_beta   90.00
_cell.angle_gamma   90.00
#
_symmetry.space_group_name_H-M   'P 1'
#
loop_
_entity.id
_entity.type
_entity.pdbx_description
1 polymer ?
#
loop_
_entity_poly.entity_id
_entity_poly.type
_entity_poly.pdbx_seq_one_letter_code
_entity_poly.pdbx_strand_id
1 'polypeptide(L)'
;MKKFSHGLPLFALALACACAGSSGTGEGAADPDRMSESEYDIARDLWLRRSSPREALDHALKAVDLNEDNADAAHLVALLYMDFCSRGPNECHLAEAEKHARLALKARSDYREAINTLGVILIHEKRYADAIKVLKGLTEDILYQTPENAWGNLGWAQLESGNTDAAIESLRRSIAAQPLFCVGLYRLGLAYERRRDDTAAAEALTRALETQAPGCNSLQEAFAARARVELRLGNTEAAQADLSRCEELSRKTIAGKECSSMLQKFK
;
A
#
# COMPACT_ATOMS: atom_id res chain seq x y z
N MET A 1 87.34 8.75 -30.17
CA MET A 1 88.41 8.07 -29.44
C MET A 1 87.93 7.68 -28.06
N LYS A 2 88.18 6.44 -27.67
CA LYS A 2 87.98 5.77 -26.38
C LYS A 2 86.59 5.54 -25.88
N LYS A 3 86.10 4.29 -26.09
CA LYS A 3 85.07 3.57 -25.39
C LYS A 3 85.43 3.38 -23.92
N PHE A 4 84.51 3.53 -23.02
CA PHE A 4 84.54 2.88 -21.70
C PHE A 4 83.19 2.20 -21.46
N SER A 5 83.31 0.87 -21.43
CA SER A 5 82.26 -0.06 -21.01
C SER A 5 82.36 -0.20 -19.51
N HIS A 6 81.20 -0.02 -18.78
CA HIS A 6 81.05 -0.47 -17.42
C HIS A 6 79.76 -1.27 -17.31
N GLY A 7 79.94 -2.58 -17.20
CA GLY A 7 78.83 -3.49 -16.86
C GLY A 7 78.43 -3.32 -15.41
N LEU A 8 77.12 -3.26 -15.19
CA LEU A 8 76.55 -3.35 -13.89
C LEU A 8 75.90 -4.74 -13.69
N PRO A 9 76.18 -5.43 -12.58
CA PRO A 9 75.62 -6.75 -12.37
C PRO A 9 74.12 -6.64 -11.98
N LEU A 10 73.28 -7.50 -12.60
CA LEU A 10 71.89 -7.73 -12.21
C LEU A 10 71.88 -8.41 -10.84
N PHE A 11 71.43 -7.70 -9.82
CA PHE A 11 70.93 -8.30 -8.57
C PHE A 11 69.50 -8.75 -8.77
N ALA A 12 69.31 -10.05 -8.92
CA ALA A 12 67.96 -10.66 -8.87
C ALA A 12 67.44 -10.68 -7.41
N LEU A 13 66.55 -9.76 -7.07
CA LEU A 13 65.86 -9.80 -5.80
C LEU A 13 64.67 -10.78 -5.93
N ALA A 14 64.83 -11.98 -5.40
CA ALA A 14 63.76 -12.95 -5.25
C ALA A 14 62.81 -12.45 -4.13
N LEU A 15 61.68 -11.82 -4.51
CA LEU A 15 60.54 -11.58 -3.57
C LEU A 15 59.86 -12.92 -3.32
N ALA A 16 60.14 -13.55 -2.20
CA ALA A 16 59.30 -14.63 -1.67
C ALA A 16 57.99 -14.03 -1.15
N CYS A 17 56.92 -14.10 -1.98
CA CYS A 17 55.56 -13.92 -1.48
C CYS A 17 55.21 -15.07 -0.55
N ALA A 18 55.37 -14.84 0.76
CA ALA A 18 54.79 -15.70 1.77
C ALA A 18 53.26 -15.40 1.82
N CYS A 19 52.49 -16.16 1.04
CA CYS A 19 51.07 -16.27 1.29
C CYS A 19 50.90 -16.99 2.64
N ALA A 20 50.81 -16.23 3.72
CA ALA A 20 50.27 -16.74 4.97
C ALA A 20 48.78 -17.00 4.74
N GLY A 21 48.43 -18.21 4.30
CA GLY A 21 47.08 -18.69 4.32
C GLY A 21 46.64 -18.80 5.80
N SER A 22 45.90 -17.81 6.27
CA SER A 22 45.12 -18.00 7.47
C SER A 22 43.98 -18.98 7.11
N SER A 23 44.20 -20.26 7.37
CA SER A 23 43.18 -21.27 7.42
C SER A 23 42.31 -20.99 8.65
N GLY A 24 41.49 -19.94 8.57
CA GLY A 24 40.33 -19.76 9.41
C GLY A 24 39.26 -20.73 8.94
N THR A 25 39.30 -21.97 9.44
CA THR A 25 38.16 -22.88 9.42
C THR A 25 37.14 -22.39 10.44
N GLY A 26 36.48 -21.28 10.12
CA GLY A 26 35.18 -20.95 10.63
C GLY A 26 34.25 -21.10 9.43
N GLU A 27 33.48 -22.18 9.35
CA GLU A 27 32.22 -22.20 8.65
C GLU A 27 31.45 -21.04 9.26
N GLY A 28 31.50 -19.89 8.61
CA GLY A 28 30.75 -18.70 9.03
C GLY A 28 29.29 -19.08 8.92
N ALA A 29 28.68 -19.34 10.08
CA ALA A 29 27.23 -19.39 10.15
C ALA A 29 26.71 -18.17 9.41
N ALA A 30 25.87 -18.41 8.39
CA ALA A 30 25.33 -17.32 7.60
C ALA A 30 24.66 -16.33 8.55
N ASP A 31 25.05 -15.08 8.44
CA ASP A 31 24.54 -13.98 9.27
C ASP A 31 23.02 -13.90 9.13
N PRO A 32 22.23 -14.12 10.23
CA PRO A 32 20.79 -14.11 10.16
C PRO A 32 20.22 -12.80 9.60
N ASP A 33 20.84 -11.66 9.90
CA ASP A 33 20.40 -10.36 9.43
C ASP A 33 20.52 -10.26 7.91
N ARG A 34 21.65 -10.67 7.35
CA ARG A 34 21.85 -10.69 5.90
C ARG A 34 20.95 -11.68 5.19
N MET A 35 20.66 -12.82 5.83
CA MET A 35 19.70 -13.79 5.31
C MET A 35 18.29 -13.23 5.33
N SER A 36 17.90 -12.53 6.38
CA SER A 36 16.60 -11.83 6.48
C SER A 36 16.44 -10.78 5.38
N GLU A 37 17.45 -9.95 5.14
CA GLU A 37 17.43 -8.98 4.04
C GLU A 37 17.28 -9.66 2.67
N SER A 38 17.99 -10.77 2.44
CA SER A 38 17.89 -11.51 1.19
C SER A 38 16.48 -12.10 0.97
N GLU A 39 15.89 -12.69 1.99
CA GLU A 39 14.53 -13.24 1.92
C GLU A 39 13.49 -12.14 1.71
N TYR A 40 13.65 -10.99 2.36
CA TYR A 40 12.81 -9.80 2.11
C TYR A 40 12.89 -9.31 0.66
N ASP A 41 14.09 -9.22 0.08
CA ASP A 41 14.26 -8.78 -1.31
C ASP A 41 13.62 -9.76 -2.30
N ILE A 42 13.73 -11.08 -2.04
CA ILE A 42 13.04 -12.11 -2.83
C ILE A 42 11.52 -11.92 -2.72
N ALA A 43 11.00 -11.76 -1.51
CA ALA A 43 9.57 -11.55 -1.27
C ALA A 43 9.03 -10.33 -2.03
N ARG A 44 9.76 -9.23 -1.96
CA ARG A 44 9.41 -7.99 -2.65
C ARG A 44 9.39 -8.16 -4.18
N ASP A 45 10.38 -8.85 -4.77
CA ASP A 45 10.41 -9.14 -6.20
C ASP A 45 9.24 -10.04 -6.63
N LEU A 46 8.98 -11.09 -5.87
CA LEU A 46 7.86 -12.01 -6.11
C LEU A 46 6.51 -11.27 -6.10
N TRP A 47 6.31 -10.35 -5.17
CA TRP A 47 5.05 -9.60 -5.08
C TRP A 47 4.92 -8.56 -6.17
N LEU A 48 5.92 -7.68 -6.33
CA LEU A 48 5.81 -6.49 -7.18
C LEU A 48 6.03 -6.78 -8.68
N ARG A 49 6.85 -7.78 -9.01
CA ARG A 49 7.23 -8.05 -10.40
C ARG A 49 6.63 -9.33 -10.95
N ARG A 50 6.51 -10.37 -10.13
CA ARG A 50 6.05 -11.70 -10.57
C ARG A 50 4.59 -11.99 -10.25
N SER A 51 3.94 -11.14 -9.47
CA SER A 51 2.56 -11.31 -9.03
C SER A 51 2.29 -12.65 -8.35
N SER A 52 3.28 -13.14 -7.56
CA SER A 52 3.23 -14.41 -6.80
C SER A 52 3.10 -14.14 -5.29
N PRO A 53 1.95 -13.61 -4.80
CA PRO A 53 1.83 -13.12 -3.43
C PRO A 53 1.90 -14.21 -2.36
N ARG A 54 1.58 -15.48 -2.67
CA ARG A 54 1.71 -16.57 -1.70
C ARG A 54 3.17 -16.92 -1.47
N GLU A 55 3.95 -17.09 -2.54
CA GLU A 55 5.40 -17.30 -2.44
C GLU A 55 6.08 -16.09 -1.78
N ALA A 56 5.63 -14.86 -2.11
CA ALA A 56 6.13 -13.66 -1.45
C ALA A 56 5.87 -13.69 0.06
N LEU A 57 4.69 -14.15 0.50
CA LEU A 57 4.38 -14.26 1.92
C LEU A 57 5.30 -15.27 2.63
N ASP A 58 5.56 -16.43 2.01
CA ASP A 58 6.45 -17.45 2.58
C ASP A 58 7.85 -16.91 2.81
N HIS A 59 8.42 -16.19 1.82
CA HIS A 59 9.72 -15.54 1.94
C HIS A 59 9.73 -14.38 2.94
N ALA A 60 8.67 -13.56 2.97
CA ALA A 60 8.56 -12.46 3.92
C ALA A 60 8.46 -12.94 5.37
N LEU A 61 7.69 -14.01 5.63
CA LEU A 61 7.62 -14.65 6.95
C LEU A 61 8.97 -15.23 7.36
N LYS A 62 9.68 -15.89 6.44
CA LYS A 62 11.02 -16.40 6.70
C LYS A 62 12.01 -15.28 7.01
N ALA A 63 11.89 -14.12 6.36
CA ALA A 63 12.72 -12.95 6.69
C ALA A 63 12.48 -12.48 8.13
N VAL A 64 11.21 -12.42 8.57
CA VAL A 64 10.84 -12.05 9.95
C VAL A 64 11.33 -13.10 10.96
N ASP A 65 11.23 -14.40 10.64
CA ASP A 65 11.72 -15.48 11.51
C ASP A 65 13.24 -15.44 11.68
N LEU A 66 13.98 -15.00 10.67
CA LEU A 66 15.43 -14.84 10.72
C LEU A 66 15.86 -13.60 11.51
N ASN A 67 15.10 -12.51 11.45
CA ASN A 67 15.33 -11.29 12.18
C ASN A 67 14.00 -10.55 12.46
N GLU A 68 13.49 -10.64 13.70
CA GLU A 68 12.27 -9.95 14.13
C GLU A 68 12.39 -8.41 14.10
N ASP A 69 13.61 -7.87 14.11
CA ASP A 69 13.86 -6.42 14.02
C ASP A 69 13.94 -5.91 12.57
N ASN A 70 13.74 -6.79 11.57
CA ASN A 70 13.57 -6.38 10.18
C ASN A 70 12.18 -5.75 9.98
N ALA A 71 12.11 -4.43 10.23
CA ALA A 71 10.87 -3.67 10.11
C ALA A 71 10.26 -3.72 8.70
N ASP A 72 11.09 -3.76 7.66
CA ASP A 72 10.63 -3.78 6.27
C ASP A 72 10.02 -5.13 5.91
N ALA A 73 10.60 -6.24 6.37
CA ALA A 73 10.03 -7.57 6.21
C ALA A 73 8.69 -7.70 6.95
N ALA A 74 8.63 -7.27 8.20
CA ALA A 74 7.39 -7.29 8.98
C ALA A 74 6.28 -6.44 8.33
N HIS A 75 6.61 -5.25 7.83
CA HIS A 75 5.66 -4.42 7.10
C HIS A 75 5.17 -5.08 5.80
N LEU A 76 6.08 -5.73 5.05
CA LEU A 76 5.72 -6.46 3.83
C LEU A 76 4.74 -7.60 4.11
N VAL A 77 4.94 -8.36 5.19
CA VAL A 77 3.99 -9.39 5.64
C VAL A 77 2.60 -8.79 5.89
N ALA A 78 2.53 -7.64 6.59
CA ALA A 78 1.25 -6.96 6.84
C ALA A 78 0.55 -6.56 5.54
N LEU A 79 1.30 -6.01 4.57
CA LEU A 79 0.76 -5.63 3.26
C LEU A 79 0.26 -6.84 2.46
N LEU A 80 0.96 -7.97 2.49
CA LEU A 80 0.57 -9.20 1.81
C LEU A 80 -0.72 -9.78 2.40
N TYR A 81 -0.88 -9.79 3.72
CA TYR A 81 -2.15 -10.18 4.34
C TYR A 81 -3.30 -9.24 3.96
N MET A 82 -3.05 -7.92 3.83
CA MET A 82 -4.04 -6.97 3.33
C MET A 82 -4.39 -7.22 1.85
N ASP A 83 -3.41 -7.58 1.01
CA ASP A 83 -3.66 -7.97 -0.38
C ASP A 83 -4.60 -9.19 -0.47
N PHE A 84 -4.40 -10.19 0.38
CA PHE A 84 -5.31 -11.34 0.44
C PHE A 84 -6.73 -10.97 0.86
N CYS A 85 -6.91 -9.98 1.75
CA CYS A 85 -8.24 -9.49 2.10
C CYS A 85 -9.01 -8.93 0.90
N SER A 86 -8.32 -8.36 -0.08
CA SER A 86 -8.94 -7.86 -1.31
C SER A 86 -9.50 -8.98 -2.21
N ARG A 87 -9.03 -10.22 -2.04
CA ARG A 87 -9.43 -11.39 -2.85
C ARG A 87 -10.67 -12.08 -2.33
N GLY A 88 -10.99 -11.90 -1.07
CA GLY A 88 -12.20 -12.41 -0.46
C GLY A 88 -12.08 -12.72 1.04
N PRO A 89 -13.22 -12.89 1.72
CA PRO A 89 -13.24 -13.05 3.17
C PRO A 89 -12.53 -14.32 3.67
N ASN A 90 -12.47 -15.36 2.87
CA ASN A 90 -11.81 -16.64 3.23
C ASN A 90 -10.28 -16.54 3.22
N GLU A 91 -9.72 -15.55 2.52
CA GLU A 91 -8.28 -15.31 2.44
C GLU A 91 -7.85 -14.13 3.34
N CYS A 92 -8.79 -13.49 4.02
CA CYS A 92 -8.53 -12.31 4.82
C CYS A 92 -8.14 -12.66 6.25
N HIS A 93 -6.92 -12.28 6.64
CA HIS A 93 -6.32 -12.54 7.95
C HIS A 93 -5.89 -11.22 8.61
N LEU A 94 -6.86 -10.35 8.98
CA LEU A 94 -6.60 -9.03 9.55
C LEU A 94 -5.78 -9.08 10.84
N ALA A 95 -6.01 -10.07 11.70
CA ALA A 95 -5.25 -10.21 12.95
C ALA A 95 -3.74 -10.44 12.69
N GLU A 96 -3.40 -11.23 11.67
CA GLU A 96 -2.01 -11.42 11.27
C GLU A 96 -1.42 -10.16 10.63
N ALA A 97 -2.22 -9.44 9.82
CA ALA A 97 -1.82 -8.15 9.29
C ALA A 97 -1.52 -7.14 10.41
N GLU A 98 -2.40 -7.02 11.43
CA GLU A 98 -2.19 -6.14 12.58
C GLU A 98 -0.93 -6.53 13.37
N LYS A 99 -0.76 -7.82 13.66
CA LYS A 99 0.40 -8.34 14.39
C LYS A 99 1.71 -7.91 13.71
N HIS A 100 1.83 -8.09 12.41
CA HIS A 100 3.06 -7.78 11.69
C HIS A 100 3.25 -6.27 11.44
N ALA A 101 2.17 -5.49 11.27
CA ALA A 101 2.27 -4.03 11.25
C ALA A 101 2.79 -3.49 12.59
N ARG A 102 2.33 -4.05 13.72
CA ARG A 102 2.83 -3.68 15.05
C ARG A 102 4.26 -4.17 15.30
N LEU A 103 4.66 -5.32 14.77
CA LEU A 103 6.04 -5.80 14.83
C LEU A 103 6.97 -4.84 14.09
N ALA A 104 6.59 -4.39 12.88
CA ALA A 104 7.34 -3.38 12.14
C ALA A 104 7.52 -2.08 12.94
N LEU A 105 6.46 -1.63 13.64
CA LEU A 105 6.51 -0.42 14.48
C LEU A 105 7.27 -0.63 15.80
N LYS A 106 7.35 -1.86 16.31
CA LYS A 106 8.22 -2.20 17.46
C LYS A 106 9.69 -2.09 17.06
N ALA A 107 10.06 -2.58 15.87
CA ALA A 107 11.42 -2.52 15.33
C ALA A 107 11.81 -1.08 14.90
N ARG A 108 10.87 -0.33 14.29
CA ARG A 108 11.07 1.05 13.83
C ARG A 108 9.83 1.88 14.13
N SER A 109 9.82 2.57 15.26
CA SER A 109 8.64 3.28 15.78
C SER A 109 8.18 4.47 14.93
N ASP A 110 9.06 5.04 14.11
CA ASP A 110 8.79 6.15 13.19
C ASP A 110 8.56 5.68 11.74
N TYR A 111 8.26 4.39 11.53
CA TYR A 111 7.97 3.84 10.21
C TYR A 111 6.59 4.28 9.70
N ARG A 112 6.55 5.40 9.02
CA ARG A 112 5.34 6.10 8.58
C ARG A 112 4.41 5.26 7.72
N GLU A 113 4.97 4.47 6.79
CA GLU A 113 4.23 3.56 5.94
C GLU A 113 3.55 2.46 6.76
N ALA A 114 4.23 1.92 7.76
CA ALA A 114 3.66 0.93 8.68
C ALA A 114 2.57 1.54 9.58
N ILE A 115 2.74 2.80 10.02
CA ILE A 115 1.71 3.55 10.75
C ILE A 115 0.46 3.70 9.88
N ASN A 116 0.62 4.10 8.61
CA ASN A 116 -0.50 4.22 7.68
C ASN A 116 -1.19 2.88 7.44
N THR A 117 -0.41 1.81 7.23
CA THR A 117 -0.92 0.44 7.05
C THR A 117 -1.71 -0.03 8.27
N LEU A 118 -1.19 0.20 9.48
CA LEU A 118 -1.91 -0.12 10.71
C LEU A 118 -3.24 0.64 10.80
N GLY A 119 -3.26 1.92 10.42
CA GLY A 119 -4.50 2.70 10.34
C GLY A 119 -5.53 2.07 9.41
N VAL A 120 -5.12 1.60 8.24
CA VAL A 120 -6.01 0.93 7.27
C VAL A 120 -6.51 -0.42 7.82
N ILE A 121 -5.64 -1.21 8.43
CA ILE A 121 -6.04 -2.49 9.07
C ILE A 121 -7.11 -2.25 10.13
N LEU A 122 -6.91 -1.27 11.02
CA LEU A 122 -7.86 -0.92 12.08
C LEU A 122 -9.22 -0.47 11.52
N ILE A 123 -9.25 0.21 10.35
CA ILE A 123 -10.51 0.54 9.67
C ILE A 123 -11.23 -0.73 9.21
N HIS A 124 -10.52 -1.67 8.60
CA HIS A 124 -11.10 -2.96 8.19
C HIS A 124 -11.60 -3.80 9.37
N GLU A 125 -10.95 -3.70 10.53
CA GLU A 125 -11.40 -4.30 11.79
C GLU A 125 -12.56 -3.53 12.46
N LYS A 126 -13.01 -2.42 11.85
CA LYS A 126 -14.04 -1.50 12.39
C LYS A 126 -13.65 -0.84 13.72
N ARG A 127 -12.38 -0.78 14.02
CA ARG A 127 -11.80 -0.11 15.20
C ARG A 127 -11.48 1.35 14.85
N TYR A 128 -12.51 2.08 14.46
CA TYR A 128 -12.37 3.41 13.88
C TYR A 128 -11.73 4.43 14.83
N ALA A 129 -12.02 4.34 16.14
CA ALA A 129 -11.42 5.25 17.12
C ALA A 129 -9.88 5.06 17.21
N ASP A 130 -9.42 3.81 17.18
CA ASP A 130 -7.99 3.50 17.17
C ASP A 130 -7.34 3.95 15.85
N ALA A 131 -8.00 3.70 14.72
CA ALA A 131 -7.56 4.15 13.40
C ALA A 131 -7.40 5.68 13.34
N ILE A 132 -8.39 6.43 13.82
CA ILE A 132 -8.35 7.91 13.89
C ILE A 132 -7.16 8.36 14.73
N LYS A 133 -6.93 7.75 15.90
CA LYS A 133 -5.81 8.10 16.78
C LYS A 133 -4.45 7.91 16.09
N VAL A 134 -4.26 6.77 15.43
CA VAL A 134 -3.00 6.44 14.73
C VAL A 134 -2.78 7.36 13.54
N LEU A 135 -3.79 7.53 12.68
CA LEU A 135 -3.69 8.31 11.45
C LEU A 135 -3.56 9.81 11.70
N LYS A 136 -4.21 10.35 12.76
CA LYS A 136 -4.10 11.76 13.11
C LYS A 136 -2.67 12.17 13.39
N GLY A 137 -1.90 11.35 14.12
CA GLY A 137 -0.47 11.62 14.35
C GLY A 137 0.33 11.68 13.04
N LEU A 138 0.01 10.80 12.08
CA LEU A 138 0.67 10.77 10.79
C LEU A 138 0.34 11.99 9.90
N THR A 139 -0.88 12.56 10.00
CA THR A 139 -1.24 13.77 9.23
C THR A 139 -0.50 15.03 9.67
N GLU A 140 0.09 15.02 10.86
CA GLU A 140 0.90 16.11 11.42
C GLU A 140 2.40 15.93 11.13
N ASP A 141 2.82 14.78 10.61
CA ASP A 141 4.22 14.48 10.31
C ASP A 141 4.63 15.02 8.93
N ILE A 142 5.42 16.09 8.94
CA ILE A 142 5.90 16.77 7.73
C ILE A 142 6.89 15.93 6.89
N LEU A 143 7.42 14.85 7.46
CA LEU A 143 8.36 13.96 6.77
C LEU A 143 7.64 12.80 6.04
N TYR A 144 6.33 12.67 6.21
CA TYR A 144 5.57 11.66 5.50
C TYR A 144 5.41 12.05 4.02
N GLN A 145 5.90 11.18 3.12
CA GLN A 145 6.03 11.51 1.69
C GLN A 145 4.70 11.47 0.93
N THR A 146 3.68 10.83 1.48
CA THR A 146 2.36 10.65 0.85
C THR A 146 1.24 11.14 1.78
N PRO A 147 1.22 12.45 2.11
CA PRO A 147 0.24 13.00 3.06
C PRO A 147 -1.21 12.83 2.61
N GLU A 148 -1.46 12.71 1.30
CA GLU A 148 -2.78 12.39 0.74
C GLU A 148 -3.32 11.05 1.26
N ASN A 149 -2.45 10.05 1.45
CA ASN A 149 -2.85 8.75 2.00
C ASN A 149 -3.25 8.86 3.48
N ALA A 150 -2.46 9.59 4.30
CA ALA A 150 -2.79 9.80 5.72
C ALA A 150 -4.11 10.53 5.88
N TRP A 151 -4.29 11.66 5.19
CA TRP A 151 -5.54 12.43 5.22
C TRP A 151 -6.72 11.65 4.64
N GLY A 152 -6.51 10.91 3.54
CA GLY A 152 -7.54 10.09 2.91
C GLY A 152 -8.02 8.93 3.78
N ASN A 153 -7.10 8.27 4.50
CA ASN A 153 -7.42 7.18 5.41
C ASN A 153 -8.02 7.70 6.72
N LEU A 154 -7.54 8.85 7.25
CA LEU A 154 -8.16 9.52 8.38
C LEU A 154 -9.62 9.89 8.06
N GLY A 155 -9.85 10.50 6.88
CA GLY A 155 -11.21 10.83 6.43
C GLY A 155 -12.10 9.60 6.29
N TRP A 156 -11.55 8.48 5.80
CA TRP A 156 -12.28 7.21 5.73
C TRP A 156 -12.66 6.70 7.13
N ALA A 157 -11.72 6.65 8.07
CA ALA A 157 -11.99 6.24 9.44
C ALA A 157 -13.07 7.12 10.12
N GLN A 158 -12.99 8.45 9.90
CA GLN A 158 -13.98 9.41 10.40
C GLN A 158 -15.36 9.18 9.78
N LEU A 159 -15.43 8.92 8.47
CA LEU A 159 -16.68 8.63 7.76
C LEU A 159 -17.35 7.36 8.33
N GLU A 160 -16.57 6.29 8.46
CA GLU A 160 -17.10 5.02 9.00
C GLU A 160 -17.49 5.12 10.47
N SER A 161 -16.84 5.99 11.25
CA SER A 161 -17.25 6.29 12.64
C SER A 161 -18.50 7.19 12.76
N GLY A 162 -19.03 7.70 11.64
CA GLY A 162 -20.18 8.59 11.60
C GLY A 162 -19.86 10.10 11.67
N ASN A 163 -18.58 10.46 11.79
CA ASN A 163 -18.13 11.86 11.84
C ASN A 163 -18.00 12.46 10.44
N THR A 164 -19.13 12.61 9.75
CA THR A 164 -19.16 12.98 8.31
C THR A 164 -18.52 14.32 8.02
N ASP A 165 -18.73 15.37 8.84
CA ASP A 165 -18.13 16.69 8.60
C ASP A 165 -16.61 16.68 8.77
N ALA A 166 -16.10 16.00 9.80
CA ALA A 166 -14.66 15.81 9.98
C ALA A 166 -14.05 15.00 8.81
N ALA A 167 -14.76 13.99 8.31
CA ALA A 167 -14.35 13.21 7.16
C ALA A 167 -14.21 14.08 5.91
N ILE A 168 -15.18 14.94 5.63
CA ILE A 168 -15.15 15.87 4.49
C ILE A 168 -13.92 16.79 4.58
N GLU A 169 -13.64 17.35 5.76
CA GLU A 169 -12.47 18.21 5.95
C GLU A 169 -11.16 17.46 5.69
N SER A 170 -11.00 16.25 6.27
CA SER A 170 -9.80 15.44 6.07
C SER A 170 -9.65 15.02 4.61
N LEU A 171 -10.72 14.62 3.93
CA LEU A 171 -10.70 14.23 2.51
C LEU A 171 -10.38 15.40 1.59
N ARG A 172 -10.86 16.61 1.90
CA ARG A 172 -10.47 17.83 1.18
C ARG A 172 -8.97 18.10 1.32
N ARG A 173 -8.38 17.90 2.48
CA ARG A 173 -6.93 18.02 2.70
C ARG A 173 -6.15 16.96 1.90
N SER A 174 -6.65 15.72 1.86
CA SER A 174 -6.09 14.65 1.03
C SER A 174 -6.01 15.08 -0.45
N ILE A 175 -7.11 15.62 -0.99
CA ILE A 175 -7.21 16.07 -2.39
C ILE A 175 -6.41 17.34 -2.63
N ALA A 176 -6.26 18.23 -1.63
CA ALA A 176 -5.39 19.39 -1.74
C ALA A 176 -3.90 19.00 -1.83
N ALA A 177 -3.50 17.93 -1.11
CA ALA A 177 -2.15 17.37 -1.19
C ALA A 177 -1.89 16.67 -2.53
N GLN A 178 -2.88 15.93 -3.05
CA GLN A 178 -2.79 15.23 -4.34
C GLN A 178 -4.12 15.32 -5.11
N PRO A 179 -4.26 16.30 -6.04
CA PRO A 179 -5.52 16.51 -6.77
C PRO A 179 -5.99 15.35 -7.64
N LEU A 180 -5.08 14.45 -8.05
CA LEU A 180 -5.36 13.27 -8.86
C LEU A 180 -5.55 11.99 -8.03
N PHE A 181 -5.72 12.12 -6.71
CA PHE A 181 -5.95 10.97 -5.83
C PHE A 181 -7.42 10.53 -5.90
N CYS A 182 -7.76 9.71 -6.89
CA CYS A 182 -9.14 9.30 -7.15
C CYS A 182 -9.81 8.53 -6.01
N VAL A 183 -9.06 7.78 -5.22
CA VAL A 183 -9.61 7.11 -4.02
C VAL A 183 -10.05 8.14 -2.97
N GLY A 184 -9.30 9.21 -2.80
CA GLY A 184 -9.69 10.34 -1.95
C GLY A 184 -10.95 11.04 -2.46
N LEU A 185 -11.02 11.30 -3.77
CA LEU A 185 -12.20 11.88 -4.43
C LEU A 185 -13.44 10.98 -4.29
N TYR A 186 -13.29 9.68 -4.49
CA TYR A 186 -14.36 8.69 -4.28
C TYR A 186 -14.88 8.73 -2.84
N ARG A 187 -13.99 8.69 -1.86
CA ARG A 187 -14.36 8.76 -0.43
C ARG A 187 -15.03 10.09 -0.08
N LEU A 188 -14.60 11.19 -0.68
CA LEU A 188 -15.25 12.49 -0.53
C LEU A 188 -16.67 12.47 -1.09
N GLY A 189 -16.87 11.83 -2.25
CA GLY A 189 -18.19 11.60 -2.81
C GLY A 189 -19.11 10.82 -1.86
N LEU A 190 -18.59 9.74 -1.23
CA LEU A 190 -19.33 8.98 -0.22
C LEU A 190 -19.67 9.82 1.01
N ALA A 191 -18.78 10.70 1.45
CA ALA A 191 -19.01 11.58 2.58
C ALA A 191 -20.12 12.61 2.27
N TYR A 192 -20.12 13.20 1.07
CA TYR A 192 -21.22 14.05 0.62
C TYR A 192 -22.53 13.28 0.45
N GLU A 193 -22.49 12.06 -0.11
CA GLU A 193 -23.67 11.17 -0.20
C GLU A 193 -24.29 10.92 1.18
N ARG A 194 -23.47 10.64 2.20
CA ARG A 194 -23.93 10.44 3.58
C ARG A 194 -24.53 11.72 4.19
N ARG A 195 -24.00 12.89 3.84
CA ARG A 195 -24.53 14.19 4.23
C ARG A 195 -25.79 14.61 3.46
N ARG A 196 -26.20 13.84 2.44
CA ARG A 196 -27.31 14.16 1.52
C ARG A 196 -27.06 15.39 0.64
N ASP A 197 -25.83 15.71 0.40
CA ASP A 197 -25.41 16.71 -0.58
C ASP A 197 -25.13 16.02 -1.92
N ASP A 198 -26.22 15.61 -2.59
CA ASP A 198 -26.13 14.77 -3.78
C ASP A 198 -25.41 15.48 -4.94
N THR A 199 -25.52 16.80 -5.05
CA THR A 199 -24.80 17.57 -6.08
C THR A 199 -23.30 17.51 -5.88
N ALA A 200 -22.83 17.80 -4.65
CA ALA A 200 -21.40 17.72 -4.35
C ALA A 200 -20.87 16.27 -4.41
N ALA A 201 -21.70 15.28 -4.09
CA ALA A 201 -21.37 13.87 -4.21
C ALA A 201 -21.14 13.48 -5.69
N ALA A 202 -22.07 13.86 -6.60
CA ALA A 202 -21.95 13.59 -8.04
C ALA A 202 -20.70 14.25 -8.63
N GLU A 203 -20.40 15.50 -8.25
CA GLU A 203 -19.19 16.20 -8.70
C GLU A 203 -17.90 15.48 -8.25
N ALA A 204 -17.79 15.12 -6.96
CA ALA A 204 -16.62 14.46 -6.44
C ALA A 204 -16.41 13.07 -7.08
N LEU A 205 -17.48 12.29 -7.27
CA LEU A 205 -17.44 10.97 -7.92
C LEU A 205 -17.10 11.06 -9.40
N THR A 206 -17.60 12.07 -10.11
CA THR A 206 -17.24 12.34 -11.50
C THR A 206 -15.75 12.65 -11.63
N ARG A 207 -15.22 13.54 -10.80
CA ARG A 207 -13.79 13.83 -10.77
C ARG A 207 -12.94 12.58 -10.46
N ALA A 208 -13.41 11.70 -9.57
CA ALA A 208 -12.73 10.44 -9.26
C ALA A 208 -12.58 9.56 -10.51
N LEU A 209 -13.66 9.42 -11.30
CA LEU A 209 -13.71 8.54 -12.46
C LEU A 209 -13.05 9.14 -13.72
N GLU A 210 -13.01 10.47 -13.83
CA GLU A 210 -12.37 11.19 -14.93
C GLU A 210 -10.86 11.41 -14.73
N THR A 211 -10.36 11.13 -13.53
CA THR A 211 -8.93 11.27 -13.22
C THR A 211 -8.08 10.35 -14.11
N GLN A 212 -7.14 10.94 -14.84
CA GLN A 212 -6.20 10.25 -15.75
C GLN A 212 -5.02 9.63 -14.98
N ALA A 213 -5.32 8.78 -14.00
CA ALA A 213 -4.33 8.03 -13.24
C ALA A 213 -4.65 6.53 -13.28
N PRO A 214 -3.63 5.66 -13.15
CA PRO A 214 -3.84 4.21 -13.20
C PRO A 214 -4.90 3.74 -12.20
N GLY A 215 -5.86 2.95 -12.68
CA GLY A 215 -6.92 2.36 -11.86
C GLY A 215 -8.13 3.26 -11.58
N CYS A 216 -8.05 4.58 -11.79
CA CYS A 216 -9.15 5.49 -11.48
C CYS A 216 -10.39 5.25 -12.34
N ASN A 217 -10.21 5.03 -13.64
CA ASN A 217 -11.29 4.73 -14.59
C ASN A 217 -11.89 3.31 -14.46
N SER A 218 -11.36 2.51 -13.54
CA SER A 218 -11.85 1.17 -13.20
C SER A 218 -12.28 1.04 -11.74
N LEU A 219 -12.42 2.15 -11.02
CA LEU A 219 -12.87 2.19 -9.63
C LEU A 219 -14.38 1.86 -9.59
N GLN A 220 -14.67 0.57 -9.54
CA GLN A 220 -16.03 0.02 -9.69
C GLN A 220 -17.01 0.55 -8.65
N GLU A 221 -16.56 0.73 -7.41
CA GLU A 221 -17.34 1.26 -6.30
C GLU A 221 -17.75 2.72 -6.55
N ALA A 222 -16.93 3.50 -7.26
CA ALA A 222 -17.24 4.88 -7.59
C ALA A 222 -18.36 4.98 -8.64
N PHE A 223 -18.41 4.07 -9.63
CA PHE A 223 -19.53 3.97 -10.55
C PHE A 223 -20.82 3.61 -9.84
N ALA A 224 -20.79 2.62 -8.93
CA ALA A 224 -21.97 2.24 -8.14
C ALA A 224 -22.47 3.42 -7.27
N ALA A 225 -21.55 4.13 -6.62
CA ALA A 225 -21.88 5.29 -5.81
C ALA A 225 -22.46 6.43 -6.64
N ARG A 226 -21.84 6.76 -7.80
CA ARG A 226 -22.35 7.82 -8.67
C ARG A 226 -23.74 7.48 -9.20
N ALA A 227 -23.96 6.25 -9.62
CA ALA A 227 -25.29 5.81 -10.06
C ALA A 227 -26.38 6.00 -9.00
N ARG A 228 -26.10 5.68 -7.72
CA ARG A 228 -27.05 5.93 -6.64
C ARG A 228 -27.38 7.42 -6.48
N VAL A 229 -26.36 8.26 -6.60
CA VAL A 229 -26.50 9.71 -6.48
C VAL A 229 -27.27 10.28 -7.67
N GLU A 230 -26.93 9.89 -8.90
CA GLU A 230 -27.59 10.32 -10.14
C GLU A 230 -29.07 9.93 -10.17
N LEU A 231 -29.43 8.76 -9.63
CA LEU A 231 -30.84 8.37 -9.48
C LEU A 231 -31.61 9.31 -8.54
N ARG A 232 -30.99 9.77 -7.46
CA ARG A 232 -31.64 10.73 -6.54
C ARG A 232 -31.77 12.12 -7.15
N LEU A 233 -30.84 12.48 -8.04
CA LEU A 233 -30.90 13.73 -8.81
C LEU A 233 -31.88 13.65 -10.01
N GLY A 234 -32.44 12.47 -10.31
CA GLY A 234 -33.33 12.25 -11.44
C GLY A 234 -32.63 11.97 -12.78
N ASN A 235 -31.31 11.84 -12.80
CA ASN A 235 -30.48 11.61 -13.99
C ASN A 235 -30.42 10.11 -14.34
N THR A 236 -31.57 9.54 -14.71
CA THR A 236 -31.72 8.09 -14.91
C THR A 236 -30.78 7.52 -15.97
N GLU A 237 -30.58 8.24 -17.09
CA GLU A 237 -29.69 7.78 -18.18
C GLU A 237 -28.23 7.70 -17.73
N ALA A 238 -27.75 8.71 -17.00
CA ALA A 238 -26.40 8.73 -16.45
C ALA A 238 -26.19 7.57 -15.45
N ALA A 239 -27.18 7.35 -14.58
CA ALA A 239 -27.14 6.24 -13.63
C ALA A 239 -27.11 4.87 -14.32
N GLN A 240 -27.90 4.65 -15.40
CA GLN A 240 -27.88 3.41 -16.15
C GLN A 240 -26.53 3.17 -16.85
N ALA A 241 -25.92 4.23 -17.39
CA ALA A 241 -24.58 4.14 -18.00
C ALA A 241 -23.53 3.72 -16.96
N ASP A 242 -23.55 4.33 -15.78
CA ASP A 242 -22.64 3.98 -14.67
C ASP A 242 -22.83 2.54 -14.18
N LEU A 243 -24.08 2.12 -13.99
CA LEU A 243 -24.39 0.75 -13.57
C LEU A 243 -23.94 -0.28 -14.61
N SER A 244 -24.12 0.02 -15.91
CA SER A 244 -23.64 -0.84 -16.97
C SER A 244 -22.12 -0.95 -16.96
N ARG A 245 -21.42 0.18 -16.84
CA ARG A 245 -19.96 0.19 -16.73
C ARG A 245 -19.44 -0.54 -15.51
N CYS A 246 -20.09 -0.36 -14.37
CA CYS A 246 -19.79 -1.09 -13.14
C CYS A 246 -19.94 -2.62 -13.32
N GLU A 247 -21.03 -3.07 -13.95
CA GLU A 247 -21.28 -4.49 -14.23
C GLU A 247 -20.24 -5.08 -15.20
N GLU A 248 -19.87 -4.34 -16.24
CA GLU A 248 -18.85 -4.73 -17.22
C GLU A 248 -17.47 -4.97 -16.59
N LEU A 249 -17.07 -4.14 -15.61
CA LEU A 249 -15.80 -4.28 -14.92
C LEU A 249 -15.70 -5.61 -14.20
N SER A 250 -16.72 -6.00 -13.44
CA SER A 250 -16.82 -7.31 -12.81
C SER A 250 -18.20 -7.54 -12.19
N ARG A 251 -18.86 -8.63 -12.53
CA ARG A 251 -20.10 -9.09 -11.87
C ARG A 251 -19.88 -9.84 -10.57
N LYS A 252 -18.64 -10.21 -10.27
CA LYS A 252 -18.33 -11.09 -9.13
C LYS A 252 -18.09 -10.32 -7.83
N THR A 253 -17.67 -9.07 -7.92
CA THR A 253 -17.44 -8.20 -6.76
C THR A 253 -18.75 -7.80 -6.07
N ILE A 254 -18.63 -7.25 -4.87
CA ILE A 254 -19.79 -6.71 -4.13
C ILE A 254 -20.44 -5.58 -4.92
N ALA A 255 -19.63 -4.62 -5.40
CA ALA A 255 -20.12 -3.50 -6.20
C ALA A 255 -20.77 -3.98 -7.52
N GLY A 256 -20.18 -4.95 -8.22
CA GLY A 256 -20.75 -5.50 -9.45
C GLY A 256 -22.09 -6.20 -9.24
N LYS A 257 -22.27 -6.93 -8.13
CA LYS A 257 -23.57 -7.53 -7.77
C LYS A 257 -24.61 -6.45 -7.44
N GLU A 258 -24.21 -5.39 -6.76
CA GLU A 258 -25.07 -4.22 -6.49
C GLU A 258 -25.51 -3.60 -7.82
N CYS A 259 -24.58 -3.30 -8.72
CA CYS A 259 -24.86 -2.72 -10.03
C CYS A 259 -25.80 -3.59 -10.87
N SER A 260 -25.58 -4.90 -10.93
CA SER A 260 -26.44 -5.85 -11.63
C SER A 260 -27.88 -5.85 -11.05
N SER A 261 -28.00 -5.83 -9.71
CA SER A 261 -29.30 -5.78 -9.03
C SER A 261 -30.04 -4.48 -9.31
N MET A 262 -29.34 -3.34 -9.36
CA MET A 262 -29.93 -2.05 -9.68
C MET A 262 -30.37 -1.97 -11.13
N LEU A 263 -29.60 -2.49 -12.09
CA LEU A 263 -29.95 -2.54 -13.52
C LEU A 263 -31.24 -3.34 -13.79
N GLN A 264 -31.50 -4.40 -13.01
CA GLN A 264 -32.72 -5.19 -13.16
C GLN A 264 -34.01 -4.37 -12.90
N LYS A 265 -33.93 -3.27 -12.14
CA LYS A 265 -35.07 -2.41 -11.83
C LYS A 265 -35.48 -1.50 -12.99
N PHE A 266 -34.66 -1.41 -14.04
CA PHE A 266 -34.89 -0.64 -15.26
C PHE A 266 -35.42 -1.49 -16.42
N LYS A 267 -35.52 -2.81 -16.24
CA LYS A 267 -36.12 -3.75 -17.22
C LYS A 267 -37.57 -4.01 -16.92
#